data_e5564f233a89141d34b2f37cc8a480af
#
_entry.id   e5564f233a89141d34b2f37cc8a480af
#
_cell.length_a   1.000
_cell.length_b   1.000
_cell.length_c   1.000
_cell.angle_alpha   90.00
_cell.angle_beta   90.00
_cell.angle_gamma   90.00
#
_symmetry.space_group_name_H-M   'P 1'
#
loop_
_entity.id
_entity.type
_entity.pdbx_description
1 polymer ?
#
loop_
_entity_poly.entity_id
_entity_poly.type
_entity_poly.pdbx_seq_one_letter_code
_entity_poly.pdbx_strand_id
1 'polypeptide(L)'
;TIIIPYFRKAESFMVKKKKLPIGIESFEELRKEDFYYVDKTKLIEQVLNKCGKANLFTRPRRFGKSLNMSMLRHFFEIGADPALFEGLYISENPALCEAYMGKFPVVSISLKGINASSFDGACRLLSKVINEECRRLGFLEESPNLTENEKTIFRELLKNNLSEDTLAYSLRELTELLEKHYQQKVIVLIDEYDVPLAKANEQGYYDEITLLIRNLFENALKTNDSLKFAVLTGCLRVAKESIFTGLNNFKVFPVTKVMFDECFGFTDAEVKEMLHYYQQDELYDTVKEWYDGYRFGNVDVYCPWDIINYCDEHLDDPSAKPRNYWSNTSGNDIIQHFITDIYSGKDTAKAELERLVNGESIQKEISEELTYKELYTSIENIWSTLFMTGYLTQRGAAEDNRYNLVIPNREIRNIMTEHIMKMFKSDVSKDGAMVDSFCNALSDGKPEVVETLFTEYMKKTISVRDTFVRKPIKENFYHGILLGILCFKGGWIVKSNKEAGNGFSDILIWIDNLSLGIVIEIKYAEVDSLEEECK
;
A
#
# COMPACT_ATOMS: atom_id res chain seq x y z
N THR A 1 23.39 12.53 68.46
CA THR A 1 23.36 11.45 67.45
C THR A 1 22.34 11.82 66.40
N ILE A 2 22.80 12.31 65.22
CA ILE A 2 21.97 12.66 64.08
C ILE A 2 21.91 11.44 63.18
N ILE A 3 20.73 10.86 63.00
CA ILE A 3 20.49 9.75 62.07
C ILE A 3 20.07 10.41 60.75
N ILE A 4 20.95 10.31 59.70
CA ILE A 4 20.64 10.69 58.35
C ILE A 4 20.00 9.48 57.66
N PRO A 5 18.77 9.55 57.13
CA PRO A 5 18.20 8.46 56.38
C PRO A 5 18.88 8.38 55.00
N TYR A 6 19.53 7.25 54.72
CA TYR A 6 20.06 6.91 53.41
C TYR A 6 18.88 6.64 52.48
N PHE A 7 18.51 7.58 51.66
CA PHE A 7 17.63 7.33 50.51
C PHE A 7 18.43 6.55 49.47
N ARG A 8 18.25 5.25 49.40
CA ARG A 8 18.60 4.47 48.21
C ARG A 8 17.74 5.01 47.06
N LYS A 9 18.38 5.71 46.08
CA LYS A 9 17.81 5.87 44.78
C LYS A 9 17.45 4.48 44.27
N ALA A 10 16.16 4.23 44.07
CA ALA A 10 15.72 3.10 43.26
C ALA A 10 16.25 3.35 41.87
N GLU A 11 17.28 2.63 41.48
CA GLU A 11 17.63 2.52 40.05
C GLU A 11 16.42 1.84 39.39
N SER A 12 15.60 2.64 38.73
CA SER A 12 14.64 2.10 37.78
C SER A 12 15.48 1.41 36.70
N PHE A 13 15.48 0.10 36.71
CA PHE A 13 15.90 -0.67 35.56
C PHE A 13 15.02 -0.18 34.39
N MET A 14 15.53 0.72 33.54
CA MET A 14 14.89 1.02 32.27
C MET A 14 14.90 -0.28 31.48
N VAL A 15 13.76 -0.94 31.43
CA VAL A 15 13.54 -2.05 30.51
C VAL A 15 13.85 -1.49 29.11
N LYS A 16 14.89 -2.01 28.49
CA LYS A 16 15.29 -1.57 27.15
C LYS A 16 14.12 -1.83 26.20
N LYS A 17 13.52 -0.77 25.68
CA LYS A 17 12.42 -0.89 24.71
C LYS A 17 12.90 -1.65 23.47
N LYS A 18 12.05 -2.50 22.93
CA LYS A 18 12.30 -3.20 21.66
C LYS A 18 12.44 -2.18 20.53
N LYS A 19 13.25 -2.49 19.52
CA LYS A 19 13.35 -1.68 18.31
C LYS A 19 12.09 -1.82 17.45
N LEU A 20 11.71 -0.77 16.74
CA LEU A 20 10.66 -0.84 15.73
C LEU A 20 11.15 -1.54 14.46
N PRO A 21 10.36 -2.43 13.83
CA PRO A 21 10.80 -3.29 12.73
C PRO A 21 10.72 -2.58 11.36
N ILE A 22 11.43 -1.46 11.19
CA ILE A 22 11.44 -0.73 9.92
C ILE A 22 12.18 -1.54 8.85
N GLY A 23 11.46 -1.91 7.78
CA GLY A 23 12.01 -2.66 6.66
C GLY A 23 12.27 -4.15 6.91
N ILE A 24 11.86 -4.69 8.07
CA ILE A 24 12.00 -6.11 8.40
C ILE A 24 10.85 -6.91 7.78
N GLU A 25 11.18 -7.83 6.88
CA GLU A 25 10.22 -8.73 6.22
C GLU A 25 10.38 -10.19 6.72
N SER A 26 11.47 -10.50 7.43
CA SER A 26 11.73 -11.82 8.00
C SER A 26 11.15 -11.94 9.41
N PHE A 27 10.22 -12.88 9.60
CA PHE A 27 9.66 -13.17 10.93
C PHE A 27 10.73 -13.71 11.89
N GLU A 28 11.65 -14.54 11.40
CA GLU A 28 12.75 -15.08 12.20
C GLU A 28 13.67 -13.97 12.71
N GLU A 29 14.10 -13.06 11.82
CA GLU A 29 14.93 -11.90 12.18
C GLU A 29 14.22 -11.04 13.21
N LEU A 30 12.93 -10.72 12.96
CA LEU A 30 12.11 -9.91 13.85
C LEU A 30 12.06 -10.49 15.26
N ARG A 31 11.91 -11.80 15.39
CA ARG A 31 11.80 -12.48 16.68
C ARG A 31 13.16 -12.68 17.36
N LYS A 32 14.20 -13.07 16.62
CA LYS A 32 15.54 -13.33 17.17
C LYS A 32 16.27 -12.06 17.61
N GLU A 33 16.05 -10.95 16.90
CA GLU A 33 16.66 -9.66 17.25
C GLU A 33 15.78 -8.80 18.19
N ASP A 34 14.70 -9.41 18.71
CA ASP A 34 13.78 -8.82 19.69
C ASP A 34 13.18 -7.47 19.25
N PHE A 35 12.74 -7.37 17.98
CA PHE A 35 11.94 -6.25 17.52
C PHE A 35 10.52 -6.29 18.09
N TYR A 36 9.86 -5.15 18.13
CA TYR A 36 8.45 -5.07 18.50
C TYR A 36 7.59 -5.74 17.42
N TYR A 37 6.78 -6.71 17.82
CA TYR A 37 5.91 -7.46 16.93
C TYR A 37 4.44 -7.30 17.33
N VAL A 38 3.61 -6.80 16.43
CA VAL A 38 2.15 -6.86 16.57
C VAL A 38 1.70 -8.26 16.15
N ASP A 39 1.18 -9.02 17.10
CA ASP A 39 0.92 -10.45 16.92
C ASP A 39 -0.20 -10.71 15.89
N LYS A 40 0.16 -11.33 14.78
CA LYS A 40 -0.77 -11.77 13.72
C LYS A 40 -0.84 -13.30 13.59
N THR A 41 -0.35 -14.04 14.58
CA THR A 41 -0.32 -15.52 14.52
C THR A 41 -1.70 -16.17 14.55
N LYS A 42 -2.77 -15.43 14.89
CA LYS A 42 -4.18 -15.84 14.67
C LYS A 42 -4.45 -16.19 13.20
N LEU A 43 -3.70 -15.61 12.26
CA LEU A 43 -3.75 -15.98 10.84
C LEU A 43 -3.50 -17.47 10.63
N ILE A 44 -2.57 -18.07 11.36
CA ILE A 44 -2.23 -19.52 11.26
C ILE A 44 -3.46 -20.37 11.56
N GLU A 45 -4.12 -20.12 12.69
CA GLU A 45 -5.34 -20.82 13.07
C GLU A 45 -6.45 -20.64 12.02
N GLN A 46 -6.66 -19.41 11.54
CA GLN A 46 -7.68 -19.14 10.53
C GLN A 46 -7.36 -19.83 9.19
N VAL A 47 -6.09 -19.86 8.76
CA VAL A 47 -5.65 -20.58 7.55
C VAL A 47 -5.96 -22.07 7.68
N LEU A 48 -5.63 -22.69 8.80
CA LEU A 48 -5.89 -24.11 9.04
C LEU A 48 -7.39 -24.45 9.04
N ASN A 49 -8.22 -23.57 9.60
CA ASN A 49 -9.66 -23.81 9.77
C ASN A 49 -10.51 -23.41 8.55
N LYS A 50 -10.09 -22.46 7.74
CA LYS A 50 -10.96 -21.79 6.75
C LYS A 50 -10.46 -21.88 5.31
N CYS A 51 -9.17 -22.10 5.11
CA CYS A 51 -8.58 -22.13 3.77
C CYS A 51 -8.94 -23.40 2.99
N GLY A 52 -8.89 -23.28 1.66
CA GLY A 52 -9.01 -24.39 0.71
C GLY A 52 -7.65 -24.88 0.24
N LYS A 53 -7.66 -25.57 -0.89
CA LYS A 53 -6.44 -26.11 -1.51
C LYS A 53 -5.50 -25.01 -2.00
N ALA A 54 -6.04 -23.94 -2.62
CA ALA A 54 -5.30 -22.77 -3.03
C ALA A 54 -6.03 -21.49 -2.55
N ASN A 55 -5.30 -20.54 -1.99
CA ASN A 55 -5.84 -19.40 -1.26
C ASN A 55 -5.09 -18.13 -1.65
N LEU A 56 -5.81 -17.09 -2.04
CA LEU A 56 -5.25 -15.79 -2.40
C LEU A 56 -5.72 -14.71 -1.42
N PHE A 57 -4.78 -14.02 -0.83
CA PHE A 57 -5.03 -12.81 -0.06
C PHE A 57 -4.64 -11.58 -0.87
N THR A 58 -5.60 -10.72 -1.20
CA THR A 58 -5.31 -9.43 -1.83
C THR A 58 -5.43 -8.32 -0.80
N ARG A 59 -4.32 -7.60 -0.60
CA ARG A 59 -4.20 -6.48 0.34
C ARG A 59 -3.36 -5.38 -0.29
N PRO A 60 -3.62 -4.11 0.01
CA PRO A 60 -2.77 -3.02 -0.45
C PRO A 60 -1.31 -3.23 -0.04
N ARG A 61 -0.42 -2.47 -0.64
CA ARG A 61 1.01 -2.52 -0.27
C ARG A 61 1.20 -2.07 1.19
N ARG A 62 2.23 -2.63 1.87
CA ARG A 62 2.65 -2.27 3.24
C ARG A 62 1.70 -2.69 4.38
N PHE A 63 0.76 -3.58 4.10
CA PHE A 63 -0.14 -4.18 5.11
C PHE A 63 0.38 -5.51 5.68
N GLY A 64 1.70 -5.77 5.66
CA GLY A 64 2.31 -6.92 6.32
C GLY A 64 2.22 -8.25 5.58
N LYS A 65 1.96 -8.27 4.25
CA LYS A 65 1.84 -9.52 3.46
C LYS A 65 3.08 -10.39 3.56
N SER A 66 4.26 -9.85 3.24
CA SER A 66 5.54 -10.60 3.22
C SER A 66 5.92 -11.12 4.59
N LEU A 67 5.73 -10.32 5.65
CA LEU A 67 5.99 -10.75 7.03
C LEU A 67 5.08 -11.92 7.44
N ASN A 68 3.80 -11.86 7.09
CA ASN A 68 2.85 -12.96 7.34
C ASN A 68 3.23 -14.23 6.55
N MET A 69 3.71 -14.10 5.31
CA MET A 69 4.22 -15.25 4.54
C MET A 69 5.45 -15.86 5.19
N SER A 70 6.39 -15.02 5.66
CA SER A 70 7.54 -15.48 6.42
C SER A 70 7.12 -16.18 7.73
N MET A 71 6.16 -15.64 8.47
CA MET A 71 5.60 -16.27 9.68
C MET A 71 4.98 -17.64 9.39
N LEU A 72 4.15 -17.76 8.34
CA LEU A 72 3.56 -19.04 7.94
C LEU A 72 4.63 -20.07 7.59
N ARG A 73 5.67 -19.67 6.84
CA ARG A 73 6.80 -20.54 6.53
C ARG A 73 7.45 -21.07 7.80
N HIS A 74 7.88 -20.19 8.71
CA HIS A 74 8.58 -20.57 9.95
C HIS A 74 7.70 -21.38 10.89
N PHE A 75 6.37 -21.29 10.78
CA PHE A 75 5.47 -22.15 11.57
C PHE A 75 5.36 -23.56 10.99
N PHE A 76 5.16 -23.71 9.69
CA PHE A 76 4.85 -25.01 9.09
C PHE A 76 6.08 -25.83 8.75
N GLU A 77 7.20 -25.17 8.40
CA GLU A 77 8.39 -25.83 7.83
C GLU A 77 9.03 -26.81 8.80
N ILE A 78 9.37 -28.02 8.29
CA ILE A 78 10.11 -29.04 9.06
C ILE A 78 11.43 -28.42 9.58
N GLY A 79 11.67 -28.56 10.88
CA GLY A 79 12.78 -27.90 11.56
C GLY A 79 12.43 -26.52 12.14
N ALA A 80 11.14 -26.16 12.18
CA ALA A 80 10.66 -24.93 12.82
C ALA A 80 11.23 -24.79 14.24
N ASP A 81 11.62 -23.55 14.56
CA ASP A 81 12.05 -23.17 15.90
C ASP A 81 10.84 -22.70 16.73
N PRO A 82 10.35 -23.51 17.71
CA PRO A 82 9.19 -23.13 18.51
C PRO A 82 9.39 -21.84 19.32
N ALA A 83 10.66 -21.50 19.66
CA ALA A 83 10.97 -20.29 20.42
C ALA A 83 10.54 -19.00 19.69
N LEU A 84 10.45 -19.02 18.35
CA LEU A 84 9.96 -17.88 17.59
C LEU A 84 8.49 -17.54 17.90
N PHE A 85 7.72 -18.50 18.38
CA PHE A 85 6.28 -18.37 18.64
C PHE A 85 5.94 -18.24 20.14
N GLU A 86 6.94 -18.33 21.02
CA GLU A 86 6.71 -18.18 22.47
C GLU A 86 6.07 -16.83 22.81
N GLY A 87 5.01 -16.87 23.64
CA GLY A 87 4.27 -15.69 24.06
C GLY A 87 3.35 -15.08 23.01
N LEU A 88 3.19 -15.73 21.86
CA LEU A 88 2.26 -15.31 20.80
C LEU A 88 0.95 -16.11 20.87
N TYR A 89 -0.13 -15.55 20.34
CA TYR A 89 -1.48 -16.15 20.34
C TYR A 89 -1.49 -17.64 19.95
N ILE A 90 -0.76 -18.01 18.90
CA ILE A 90 -0.77 -19.41 18.42
C ILE A 90 -0.18 -20.37 19.44
N SER A 91 0.75 -19.94 20.30
CA SER A 91 1.36 -20.76 21.35
C SER A 91 0.38 -21.12 22.47
N GLU A 92 -0.72 -20.37 22.61
CA GLU A 92 -1.80 -20.66 23.53
C GLU A 92 -2.69 -21.83 23.06
N ASN A 93 -2.50 -22.31 21.81
CA ASN A 93 -3.18 -23.47 21.25
C ASN A 93 -2.21 -24.65 21.03
N PRO A 94 -1.85 -25.39 22.09
CA PRO A 94 -0.87 -26.47 22.01
C PRO A 94 -1.29 -27.59 21.05
N ALA A 95 -2.58 -27.85 20.90
CA ALA A 95 -3.07 -28.88 19.99
C ALA A 95 -2.78 -28.55 18.51
N LEU A 96 -2.93 -27.28 18.10
CA LEU A 96 -2.55 -26.84 16.77
C LEU A 96 -1.03 -26.86 16.57
N CYS A 97 -0.27 -26.41 17.58
CA CYS A 97 1.17 -26.43 17.53
C CYS A 97 1.69 -27.87 17.39
N GLU A 98 1.22 -28.81 18.19
CA GLU A 98 1.60 -30.22 18.12
C GLU A 98 1.27 -30.86 16.76
N ALA A 99 0.10 -30.53 16.22
CA ALA A 99 -0.36 -31.13 14.95
C ALA A 99 0.30 -30.54 13.70
N TYR A 100 0.73 -29.26 13.72
CA TYR A 100 1.11 -28.56 12.49
C TYR A 100 2.47 -27.84 12.54
N MET A 101 2.96 -27.41 13.71
CA MET A 101 4.23 -26.70 13.79
C MET A 101 5.40 -27.61 13.43
N GLY A 102 6.18 -27.22 12.43
CA GLY A 102 7.34 -27.98 11.99
C GLY A 102 7.03 -29.34 11.33
N LYS A 103 5.83 -29.54 10.79
CA LYS A 103 5.39 -30.85 10.28
C LYS A 103 5.37 -30.97 8.76
N PHE A 104 5.55 -29.89 8.03
CA PHE A 104 5.38 -29.91 6.57
C PHE A 104 6.62 -29.40 5.86
N PRO A 105 7.01 -30.01 4.72
CA PRO A 105 7.93 -29.35 3.81
C PRO A 105 7.25 -28.12 3.20
N VAL A 106 7.99 -27.04 3.04
CA VAL A 106 7.50 -25.77 2.52
C VAL A 106 8.33 -25.32 1.33
N VAL A 107 7.65 -24.99 0.22
CA VAL A 107 8.21 -24.23 -0.90
C VAL A 107 7.75 -22.78 -0.73
N SER A 108 8.69 -21.84 -0.63
CA SER A 108 8.39 -20.43 -0.39
C SER A 108 9.14 -19.52 -1.35
N ILE A 109 8.41 -18.87 -2.25
CA ILE A 109 8.99 -17.95 -3.23
C ILE A 109 8.36 -16.56 -3.15
N SER A 110 9.13 -15.54 -3.50
CA SER A 110 8.61 -14.17 -3.71
C SER A 110 8.88 -13.71 -5.13
N LEU A 111 7.83 -13.26 -5.81
CA LEU A 111 7.93 -12.72 -7.17
C LEU A 111 8.18 -11.21 -7.19
N LYS A 112 8.39 -10.58 -6.03
CA LYS A 112 8.64 -9.14 -5.83
C LYS A 112 9.79 -8.60 -6.69
N GLY A 113 10.85 -9.41 -6.88
CA GLY A 113 12.06 -9.04 -7.61
C GLY A 113 11.95 -9.13 -9.13
N ILE A 114 10.86 -9.65 -9.69
CA ILE A 114 10.71 -9.85 -11.13
C ILE A 114 10.28 -8.54 -11.81
N ASN A 115 11.26 -7.68 -12.04
CA ASN A 115 11.10 -6.40 -12.71
C ASN A 115 12.07 -6.33 -13.89
N ALA A 116 11.62 -6.69 -15.10
CA ALA A 116 12.42 -6.77 -16.30
C ALA A 116 11.81 -5.92 -17.42
N SER A 117 12.66 -5.47 -18.35
CA SER A 117 12.25 -4.72 -19.54
C SER A 117 11.86 -5.61 -20.73
N SER A 118 11.96 -6.94 -20.58
CA SER A 118 11.62 -7.90 -21.62
C SER A 118 11.21 -9.24 -21.01
N PHE A 119 10.50 -10.05 -21.79
CA PHE A 119 10.06 -11.39 -21.40
C PHE A 119 11.26 -12.31 -21.04
N ASP A 120 12.31 -12.35 -21.88
CA ASP A 120 13.53 -13.11 -21.57
C ASP A 120 14.20 -12.67 -20.26
N GLY A 121 14.16 -11.37 -19.99
CA GLY A 121 14.64 -10.81 -18.72
C GLY A 121 13.82 -11.33 -17.54
N ALA A 122 12.49 -11.36 -17.67
CA ALA A 122 11.59 -11.89 -16.65
C ALA A 122 11.81 -13.39 -16.42
N CYS A 123 11.99 -14.19 -17.47
CA CYS A 123 12.34 -15.63 -17.37
C CYS A 123 13.65 -15.85 -16.61
N ARG A 124 14.69 -15.05 -16.88
CA ARG A 124 15.96 -15.14 -16.14
C ARG A 124 15.80 -14.78 -14.66
N LEU A 125 14.99 -13.76 -14.33
CA LEU A 125 14.73 -13.40 -12.94
C LEU A 125 13.90 -14.47 -12.22
N LEU A 126 12.88 -15.04 -12.89
CA LEU A 126 12.12 -16.16 -12.35
C LEU A 126 13.02 -17.40 -12.14
N SER A 127 13.93 -17.69 -13.10
CA SER A 127 14.91 -18.77 -12.95
C SER A 127 15.77 -18.58 -11.69
N LYS A 128 16.17 -17.35 -11.37
CA LYS A 128 16.92 -17.05 -10.13
C LYS A 128 16.08 -17.30 -8.88
N VAL A 129 14.82 -16.90 -8.87
CA VAL A 129 13.91 -17.14 -7.74
C VAL A 129 13.77 -18.66 -7.49
N ILE A 130 13.55 -19.45 -8.53
CA ILE A 130 13.46 -20.92 -8.41
C ILE A 130 14.81 -21.50 -7.96
N ASN A 131 15.93 -21.04 -8.53
CA ASN A 131 17.26 -21.49 -8.13
C ASN A 131 17.58 -21.18 -6.66
N GLU A 132 17.25 -20.01 -6.15
CA GLU A 132 17.45 -19.64 -4.74
C GLU A 132 16.67 -20.56 -3.81
N GLU A 133 15.42 -20.88 -4.15
CA GLU A 133 14.62 -21.84 -3.40
C GLU A 133 15.19 -23.26 -3.47
N CYS A 134 15.65 -23.70 -4.65
CA CYS A 134 16.32 -24.99 -4.80
C CYS A 134 17.61 -25.06 -3.97
N ARG A 135 18.42 -24.00 -3.92
CA ARG A 135 19.61 -23.95 -3.07
C ARG A 135 19.28 -24.10 -1.59
N ARG A 136 18.20 -23.48 -1.13
CA ARG A 136 17.70 -23.66 0.24
C ARG A 136 17.33 -25.13 0.52
N LEU A 137 16.80 -25.82 -0.47
CA LEU A 137 16.39 -27.22 -0.43
C LEU A 137 17.51 -28.18 -0.92
N GLY A 138 18.78 -27.75 -0.89
CA GLY A 138 19.93 -28.47 -1.44
C GLY A 138 20.14 -29.88 -0.91
N PHE A 139 19.60 -30.22 0.27
CA PHE A 139 19.62 -31.58 0.82
C PHE A 139 18.92 -32.62 -0.07
N LEU A 140 18.06 -32.19 -1.01
CA LEU A 140 17.41 -33.09 -1.97
C LEU A 140 18.41 -33.78 -2.91
N GLU A 141 19.55 -33.16 -3.20
CA GLU A 141 20.58 -33.74 -4.06
C GLU A 141 21.17 -35.03 -3.49
N GLU A 142 21.25 -35.11 -2.16
CA GLU A 142 21.78 -36.28 -1.44
C GLU A 142 20.67 -37.15 -0.82
N SER A 143 19.41 -36.89 -1.17
CA SER A 143 18.29 -37.65 -0.62
C SER A 143 18.37 -39.15 -0.96
N PRO A 144 18.28 -40.04 0.03
CA PRO A 144 18.24 -41.48 -0.21
C PRO A 144 16.92 -41.96 -0.80
N ASN A 145 15.86 -41.11 -0.71
CA ASN A 145 14.51 -41.43 -1.15
C ASN A 145 14.27 -41.05 -2.62
N LEU A 146 15.23 -40.34 -3.27
CA LEU A 146 15.16 -39.94 -4.67
C LEU A 146 16.01 -40.84 -5.56
N THR A 147 15.47 -41.16 -6.73
CA THR A 147 16.19 -41.84 -7.80
C THR A 147 17.19 -40.89 -8.49
N GLU A 148 18.17 -41.41 -9.19
CA GLU A 148 19.13 -40.57 -9.94
C GLU A 148 18.46 -39.72 -11.04
N ASN A 149 17.36 -40.16 -11.63
CA ASN A 149 16.59 -39.34 -12.56
C ASN A 149 15.97 -38.13 -11.87
N GLU A 150 15.42 -38.31 -10.68
CA GLU A 150 14.83 -37.23 -9.89
C GLU A 150 15.87 -36.24 -9.39
N LYS A 151 17.04 -36.72 -8.98
CA LYS A 151 18.18 -35.83 -8.66
C LYS A 151 18.66 -35.06 -9.89
N THR A 152 18.55 -35.65 -11.10
CA THR A 152 18.87 -34.96 -12.35
C THR A 152 17.86 -33.84 -12.62
N ILE A 153 16.56 -34.05 -12.38
CA ILE A 153 15.53 -33.01 -12.44
C ILE A 153 15.86 -31.88 -11.44
N PHE A 154 16.21 -32.22 -10.20
CA PHE A 154 16.60 -31.23 -9.20
C PHE A 154 17.82 -30.40 -9.64
N ARG A 155 18.86 -31.05 -10.20
CA ARG A 155 20.04 -30.37 -10.74
C ARG A 155 19.71 -29.47 -11.94
N GLU A 156 18.69 -29.82 -12.74
CA GLU A 156 18.19 -28.92 -13.78
C GLU A 156 17.62 -27.65 -13.21
N LEU A 157 16.81 -27.71 -12.15
CA LEU A 157 16.23 -26.55 -11.47
C LEU A 157 17.28 -25.64 -10.81
N LEU A 158 18.47 -26.14 -10.53
CA LEU A 158 19.60 -25.37 -10.01
C LEU A 158 20.32 -24.51 -11.08
N LYS A 159 19.96 -24.61 -12.36
CA LYS A 159 20.55 -23.79 -13.41
C LYS A 159 20.04 -22.34 -13.34
N ASN A 160 20.90 -21.42 -13.77
CA ASN A 160 20.58 -19.97 -13.72
C ASN A 160 19.66 -19.52 -14.88
N ASN A 161 19.46 -20.34 -15.90
CA ASN A 161 18.63 -20.01 -17.05
C ASN A 161 17.82 -21.26 -17.43
N LEU A 162 16.59 -21.30 -16.98
CA LEU A 162 15.65 -22.38 -17.22
C LEU A 162 14.85 -22.10 -18.50
N SER A 163 14.48 -23.15 -19.23
CA SER A 163 13.52 -23.01 -20.33
C SER A 163 12.13 -22.65 -19.81
N GLU A 164 11.28 -22.10 -20.65
CA GLU A 164 9.88 -21.80 -20.31
C GLU A 164 9.14 -23.04 -19.81
N ASP A 165 9.34 -24.16 -20.47
CA ASP A 165 8.74 -25.45 -20.06
C ASP A 165 9.23 -25.85 -18.66
N THR A 166 10.54 -25.77 -18.40
CA THR A 166 11.10 -26.09 -17.08
C THR A 166 10.57 -25.13 -16.02
N LEU A 167 10.45 -23.84 -16.31
CA LEU A 167 9.85 -22.86 -15.41
C LEU A 167 8.39 -23.20 -15.10
N ALA A 168 7.61 -23.55 -16.13
CA ALA A 168 6.19 -23.89 -15.97
C ALA A 168 5.95 -25.10 -15.05
N TYR A 169 6.88 -26.05 -14.98
CA TYR A 169 6.77 -27.25 -14.14
C TYR A 169 7.57 -27.16 -12.82
N SER A 170 8.43 -26.17 -12.66
CA SER A 170 9.42 -26.11 -11.57
C SER A 170 8.84 -26.29 -10.17
N LEU A 171 7.75 -25.58 -9.82
CA LEU A 171 7.13 -25.69 -8.49
C LEU A 171 6.48 -27.06 -8.27
N ARG A 172 5.89 -27.65 -9.30
CA ARG A 172 5.33 -28.99 -9.23
C ARG A 172 6.42 -30.02 -8.97
N GLU A 173 7.49 -30.00 -9.75
CA GLU A 173 8.64 -30.90 -9.59
C GLU A 173 9.24 -30.76 -8.18
N LEU A 174 9.44 -29.53 -7.66
CA LEU A 174 9.91 -29.34 -6.29
C LEU A 174 8.98 -29.96 -5.25
N THR A 175 7.67 -29.82 -5.40
CA THR A 175 6.73 -30.43 -4.45
C THR A 175 6.72 -31.94 -4.52
N GLU A 176 6.85 -32.54 -5.70
CA GLU A 176 6.94 -33.99 -5.88
C GLU A 176 8.23 -34.55 -5.24
N LEU A 177 9.36 -33.88 -5.44
CA LEU A 177 10.64 -34.27 -4.84
C LEU A 177 10.62 -34.19 -3.31
N LEU A 178 10.05 -33.11 -2.77
CA LEU A 178 9.90 -32.91 -1.33
C LEU A 178 8.94 -33.93 -0.69
N GLU A 179 7.80 -34.22 -1.34
CA GLU A 179 6.88 -35.24 -0.85
C GLU A 179 7.57 -36.60 -0.79
N LYS A 180 8.35 -36.97 -1.83
CA LYS A 180 9.11 -38.22 -1.82
C LYS A 180 10.17 -38.28 -0.72
N HIS A 181 10.87 -37.17 -0.49
CA HIS A 181 11.90 -37.09 0.55
C HIS A 181 11.31 -37.25 1.95
N TYR A 182 10.25 -36.46 2.26
CA TYR A 182 9.68 -36.39 3.61
C TYR A 182 8.50 -37.33 3.84
N GLN A 183 7.95 -37.96 2.81
CA GLN A 183 6.69 -38.75 2.86
C GLN A 183 5.53 -37.91 3.43
N GLN A 184 5.54 -36.60 3.13
CA GLN A 184 4.59 -35.61 3.62
C GLN A 184 4.20 -34.60 2.54
N LYS A 185 2.91 -34.24 2.47
CA LYS A 185 2.41 -33.23 1.54
C LYS A 185 3.06 -31.88 1.79
N VAL A 186 3.25 -31.10 0.72
CA VAL A 186 4.02 -29.87 0.69
C VAL A 186 3.09 -28.64 0.77
N ILE A 187 3.46 -27.65 1.54
CA ILE A 187 2.82 -26.32 1.55
C ILE A 187 3.57 -25.41 0.58
N VAL A 188 2.83 -24.67 -0.26
CA VAL A 188 3.40 -23.71 -1.21
C VAL A 188 3.00 -22.30 -0.82
N LEU A 189 3.98 -21.43 -0.65
CA LEU A 189 3.82 -20.02 -0.31
C LEU A 189 4.38 -19.14 -1.44
N ILE A 190 3.54 -18.26 -2.02
CA ILE A 190 3.92 -17.40 -3.14
C ILE A 190 3.58 -15.95 -2.78
N ASP A 191 4.60 -15.14 -2.54
CA ASP A 191 4.42 -13.72 -2.19
C ASP A 191 4.50 -12.83 -3.44
N GLU A 192 3.65 -11.78 -3.45
CA GLU A 192 3.56 -10.76 -4.51
C GLU A 192 3.46 -11.33 -5.94
N TYR A 193 2.51 -12.28 -6.12
CA TYR A 193 2.32 -13.01 -7.38
C TYR A 193 2.04 -12.12 -8.59
N ASP A 194 1.52 -10.93 -8.37
CA ASP A 194 1.03 -10.00 -9.40
C ASP A 194 2.10 -8.99 -9.88
N VAL A 195 3.25 -8.91 -9.21
CA VAL A 195 4.33 -7.98 -9.60
C VAL A 195 4.87 -8.22 -11.01
N PRO A 196 5.16 -9.47 -11.44
CA PRO A 196 5.62 -9.73 -12.81
C PRO A 196 4.63 -9.27 -13.87
N LEU A 197 3.33 -9.37 -13.59
CA LEU A 197 2.25 -9.01 -14.49
C LEU A 197 2.12 -7.49 -14.64
N ALA A 198 2.19 -6.77 -13.51
CA ALA A 198 2.20 -5.32 -13.51
C ALA A 198 3.35 -4.79 -14.38
N LYS A 199 4.56 -5.31 -14.15
CA LYS A 199 5.76 -4.87 -14.89
C LYS A 199 5.71 -5.24 -16.37
N ALA A 200 5.21 -6.41 -16.69
CA ALA A 200 5.05 -6.82 -18.08
C ALA A 200 4.02 -5.96 -18.84
N ASN A 201 2.95 -5.53 -18.16
CA ASN A 201 1.98 -4.61 -18.76
C ASN A 201 2.61 -3.24 -19.08
N GLU A 202 3.45 -2.71 -18.18
CA GLU A 202 4.19 -1.48 -18.40
C GLU A 202 5.20 -1.59 -19.56
N GLN A 203 5.80 -2.76 -19.76
CA GLN A 203 6.88 -3.02 -20.71
C GLN A 203 6.46 -3.71 -22.02
N GLY A 204 5.18 -4.08 -22.16
CA GLY A 204 4.58 -4.58 -23.40
C GLY A 204 4.74 -6.07 -23.68
N TYR A 205 5.13 -6.91 -22.68
CA TYR A 205 5.21 -8.37 -22.82
C TYR A 205 4.22 -9.12 -21.90
N TYR A 206 3.05 -8.50 -21.66
CA TYR A 206 2.03 -9.00 -20.73
C TYR A 206 1.49 -10.38 -21.08
N ASP A 207 1.26 -10.68 -22.36
CA ASP A 207 0.64 -11.93 -22.79
C ASP A 207 1.56 -13.12 -22.55
N GLU A 208 2.85 -12.97 -22.86
CA GLU A 208 3.86 -14.00 -22.71
C GLU A 208 4.06 -14.36 -21.22
N ILE A 209 4.24 -13.35 -20.36
CA ILE A 209 4.44 -13.61 -18.92
C ILE A 209 3.17 -14.18 -18.28
N THR A 210 1.98 -13.73 -18.72
CA THR A 210 0.69 -14.24 -18.24
C THR A 210 0.54 -15.72 -18.54
N LEU A 211 0.92 -16.15 -19.74
CA LEU A 211 0.88 -17.58 -20.13
C LEU A 211 1.85 -18.40 -19.27
N LEU A 212 3.08 -17.93 -19.08
CA LEU A 212 4.08 -18.62 -18.28
C LEU A 212 3.62 -18.76 -16.81
N ILE A 213 3.17 -17.67 -16.17
CA ILE A 213 2.70 -17.68 -14.77
C ILE A 213 1.44 -18.55 -14.63
N ARG A 214 0.53 -18.52 -15.61
CA ARG A 214 -0.63 -19.42 -15.64
C ARG A 214 -0.20 -20.88 -15.61
N ASN A 215 0.70 -21.29 -16.52
CA ASN A 215 1.19 -22.65 -16.60
C ASN A 215 1.90 -23.07 -15.30
N LEU A 216 2.73 -22.21 -14.72
CA LEU A 216 3.39 -22.43 -13.45
C LEU A 216 2.37 -22.70 -12.32
N PHE A 217 1.32 -21.88 -12.22
CA PHE A 217 0.31 -22.04 -11.16
C PHE A 217 -0.66 -23.18 -11.43
N GLU A 218 -1.06 -23.43 -12.67
CA GLU A 218 -1.90 -24.59 -13.00
C GLU A 218 -1.20 -25.89 -12.62
N ASN A 219 0.07 -26.05 -12.98
CA ASN A 219 0.86 -27.23 -12.64
C ASN A 219 1.05 -27.37 -11.12
N ALA A 220 1.38 -26.29 -10.43
CA ALA A 220 1.67 -26.34 -9.00
C ALA A 220 0.42 -26.49 -8.11
N LEU A 221 -0.73 -25.88 -8.50
CA LEU A 221 -1.86 -25.67 -7.59
C LEU A 221 -3.13 -26.48 -7.96
N LYS A 222 -3.29 -26.91 -9.22
CA LYS A 222 -4.52 -27.58 -9.68
C LYS A 222 -4.43 -29.10 -9.64
N THR A 223 -3.49 -29.65 -10.37
CA THR A 223 -3.35 -31.10 -10.59
C THR A 223 -2.11 -31.65 -9.88
N ASN A 224 -1.83 -31.15 -8.71
CA ASN A 224 -0.67 -31.52 -7.91
C ASN A 224 -1.11 -32.29 -6.67
N ASP A 225 -0.92 -33.61 -6.71
CA ASP A 225 -1.25 -34.47 -5.58
C ASP A 225 -0.30 -34.28 -4.39
N SER A 226 0.91 -33.78 -4.62
CA SER A 226 1.90 -33.49 -3.58
C SER A 226 1.55 -32.26 -2.75
N LEU A 227 0.63 -31.41 -3.24
CA LEU A 227 0.24 -30.18 -2.55
C LEU A 227 -0.64 -30.48 -1.33
N LYS A 228 -0.29 -29.94 -0.16
CA LYS A 228 -1.16 -29.85 1.03
C LYS A 228 -2.18 -28.74 0.85
N PHE A 229 -1.69 -27.51 0.80
CA PHE A 229 -2.38 -26.29 0.42
C PHE A 229 -1.37 -25.24 -0.05
N ALA A 230 -1.89 -24.19 -0.70
CA ALA A 230 -1.09 -23.03 -1.08
C ALA A 230 -1.68 -21.73 -0.55
N VAL A 231 -0.81 -20.78 -0.24
CA VAL A 231 -1.15 -19.39 0.09
C VAL A 231 -0.42 -18.46 -0.88
N LEU A 232 -1.17 -17.58 -1.52
CA LEU A 232 -0.65 -16.56 -2.40
C LEU A 232 -1.01 -15.17 -1.84
N THR A 233 -0.12 -14.20 -2.04
CA THR A 233 -0.40 -12.80 -1.71
C THR A 233 -0.15 -11.90 -2.91
N GLY A 234 -0.92 -10.82 -3.01
CA GLY A 234 -0.79 -9.80 -4.04
C GLY A 234 -1.58 -8.53 -3.69
N CYS A 235 -1.51 -7.53 -4.56
CA CYS A 235 -2.32 -6.31 -4.42
C CYS A 235 -3.67 -6.45 -5.13
N LEU A 236 -3.67 -6.99 -6.33
CA LEU A 236 -4.86 -7.15 -7.16
C LEU A 236 -5.25 -8.62 -7.30
N ARG A 237 -6.53 -8.86 -7.51
CA ARG A 237 -7.01 -10.12 -8.04
C ARG A 237 -7.01 -10.02 -9.55
N VAL A 238 -6.00 -10.58 -10.20
CA VAL A 238 -5.98 -10.63 -11.66
C VAL A 238 -7.08 -11.58 -12.14
N ALA A 239 -7.90 -11.11 -13.08
CA ALA A 239 -9.15 -11.76 -13.51
C ALA A 239 -8.99 -13.22 -13.91
N LYS A 240 -10.09 -13.94 -13.84
CA LYS A 240 -10.24 -15.36 -14.17
C LYS A 240 -9.64 -15.74 -15.52
N GLU A 241 -9.69 -14.85 -16.50
CA GLU A 241 -9.31 -15.14 -17.87
C GLU A 241 -7.80 -15.20 -18.11
N SER A 242 -6.99 -14.75 -17.16
CA SER A 242 -5.54 -14.74 -17.39
C SER A 242 -4.80 -15.85 -16.66
N ILE A 243 -4.86 -15.90 -15.33
CA ILE A 243 -4.00 -16.80 -14.53
C ILE A 243 -4.79 -17.90 -13.82
N PHE A 244 -6.03 -17.61 -13.40
CA PHE A 244 -6.82 -18.51 -12.56
C PHE A 244 -7.98 -19.21 -13.27
N THR A 245 -8.11 -19.09 -14.59
CA THR A 245 -9.21 -19.64 -15.39
C THR A 245 -9.46 -21.12 -15.18
N GLY A 246 -8.39 -21.86 -14.96
CA GLY A 246 -8.44 -23.32 -14.75
C GLY A 246 -8.60 -23.76 -13.29
N LEU A 247 -8.47 -22.86 -12.30
CA LEU A 247 -8.38 -23.20 -10.88
C LEU A 247 -9.75 -23.14 -10.18
N ASN A 248 -10.55 -24.20 -10.28
CA ASN A 248 -11.87 -24.29 -9.63
C ASN A 248 -11.80 -24.42 -8.09
N ASN A 249 -10.63 -24.70 -7.54
CA ASN A 249 -10.36 -24.89 -6.10
C ASN A 249 -9.75 -23.66 -5.41
N PHE A 250 -9.83 -22.50 -6.04
CA PHE A 250 -9.17 -21.26 -5.60
C PHE A 250 -10.11 -20.42 -4.75
N LYS A 251 -9.71 -20.14 -3.51
CA LYS A 251 -10.42 -19.21 -2.62
C LYS A 251 -9.72 -17.86 -2.62
N VAL A 252 -10.49 -16.80 -2.82
CA VAL A 252 -9.97 -15.43 -2.79
C VAL A 252 -10.52 -14.68 -1.58
N PHE A 253 -9.63 -14.00 -0.87
CA PHE A 253 -9.92 -13.19 0.31
C PHE A 253 -9.51 -11.73 0.07
N PRO A 254 -10.35 -10.95 -0.67
CA PRO A 254 -10.10 -9.54 -0.90
C PRO A 254 -10.34 -8.70 0.36
N VAL A 255 -10.05 -7.41 0.27
CA VAL A 255 -10.28 -6.44 1.36
C VAL A 255 -11.75 -6.32 1.78
N THR A 256 -12.69 -6.71 0.91
CA THR A 256 -14.14 -6.68 1.16
C THR A 256 -14.65 -7.83 2.03
N LYS A 257 -13.87 -8.91 2.19
CA LYS A 257 -14.27 -10.08 2.98
C LYS A 257 -14.00 -9.86 4.47
N VAL A 258 -14.98 -10.25 5.29
CA VAL A 258 -14.88 -10.22 6.77
C VAL A 258 -13.85 -11.23 7.29
N MET A 259 -13.67 -12.33 6.55
CA MET A 259 -12.69 -13.34 6.93
C MET A 259 -11.27 -12.81 6.73
N PHE A 260 -10.41 -12.90 7.74
CA PHE A 260 -9.03 -12.41 7.77
C PHE A 260 -8.90 -10.86 7.76
N ASP A 261 -9.94 -10.13 8.16
CA ASP A 261 -9.94 -8.67 8.16
C ASP A 261 -9.00 -8.04 9.21
N GLU A 262 -8.72 -8.75 10.33
CA GLU A 262 -7.75 -8.32 11.35
C GLU A 262 -6.31 -8.84 11.11
N CYS A 263 -6.11 -9.75 10.14
CA CYS A 263 -4.83 -10.42 9.96
C CYS A 263 -3.78 -9.57 9.23
N PHE A 264 -4.21 -8.49 8.60
CA PHE A 264 -3.37 -7.58 7.84
C PHE A 264 -3.66 -6.13 8.27
N GLY A 265 -2.61 -5.32 8.40
CA GLY A 265 -2.73 -4.00 8.99
C GLY A 265 -2.72 -4.05 10.52
N PHE A 266 -2.82 -2.90 11.17
CA PHE A 266 -2.96 -2.78 12.62
C PHE A 266 -4.38 -2.33 12.97
N THR A 267 -5.00 -2.99 13.93
CA THR A 267 -6.27 -2.57 14.51
C THR A 267 -6.07 -1.38 15.46
N ASP A 268 -7.13 -0.67 15.78
CA ASP A 268 -7.08 0.46 16.72
C ASP A 268 -6.55 0.06 18.11
N ALA A 269 -6.92 -1.14 18.57
CA ALA A 269 -6.41 -1.68 19.84
C ALA A 269 -4.90 -1.94 19.80
N GLU A 270 -4.39 -2.52 18.73
CA GLU A 270 -2.97 -2.80 18.52
C GLU A 270 -2.14 -1.51 18.41
N VAL A 271 -2.68 -0.48 17.75
CA VAL A 271 -2.03 0.84 17.69
C VAL A 271 -1.93 1.47 19.06
N LYS A 272 -3.02 1.46 19.84
CA LYS A 272 -3.00 1.96 21.23
C LYS A 272 -1.99 1.22 22.10
N GLU A 273 -1.96 -0.10 22.00
CA GLU A 273 -1.00 -0.93 22.74
C GLU A 273 0.46 -0.59 22.38
N MET A 274 0.74 -0.41 21.08
CA MET A 274 2.07 -0.02 20.61
C MET A 274 2.45 1.38 21.10
N LEU A 275 1.57 2.38 20.99
CA LEU A 275 1.83 3.72 21.49
C LEU A 275 2.07 3.71 23.00
N HIS A 276 1.27 2.96 23.76
CA HIS A 276 1.45 2.80 25.21
C HIS A 276 2.80 2.16 25.56
N TYR A 277 3.20 1.10 24.83
CA TYR A 277 4.50 0.46 25.04
C TYR A 277 5.67 1.44 24.86
N TYR A 278 5.58 2.33 23.86
CA TYR A 278 6.59 3.35 23.59
C TYR A 278 6.43 4.62 24.44
N GLN A 279 5.38 4.71 25.29
CA GLN A 279 5.04 5.90 26.08
C GLN A 279 4.77 7.13 25.19
N GLN A 280 4.01 6.92 24.12
CA GLN A 280 3.61 7.91 23.13
C GLN A 280 2.08 7.99 23.03
N ASP A 281 1.36 7.76 24.13
CA ASP A 281 -0.12 7.76 24.17
C ASP A 281 -0.71 9.09 23.67
N GLU A 282 0.01 10.18 23.87
CA GLU A 282 -0.40 11.52 23.41
C GLU A 282 -0.44 11.66 21.88
N LEU A 283 0.22 10.77 21.14
CA LEU A 283 0.18 10.79 19.68
C LEU A 283 -1.09 10.18 19.10
N TYR A 284 -1.91 9.51 19.91
CA TYR A 284 -3.04 8.73 19.41
C TYR A 284 -3.99 9.52 18.50
N ASP A 285 -4.39 10.71 18.91
CA ASP A 285 -5.32 11.54 18.11
C ASP A 285 -4.68 11.96 16.78
N THR A 286 -3.39 12.31 16.79
CA THR A 286 -2.64 12.64 15.58
C THR A 286 -2.50 11.43 14.65
N VAL A 287 -2.12 10.28 15.18
CA VAL A 287 -2.01 9.02 14.44
C VAL A 287 -3.34 8.64 13.82
N LYS A 288 -4.43 8.79 14.58
CA LYS A 288 -5.78 8.50 14.10
C LYS A 288 -6.20 9.42 12.96
N GLU A 289 -5.98 10.73 13.09
CA GLU A 289 -6.31 11.69 12.03
C GLU A 289 -5.54 11.45 10.73
N TRP A 290 -4.25 11.08 10.85
CA TRP A 290 -3.36 10.99 9.71
C TRP A 290 -3.38 9.63 9.00
N TYR A 291 -3.49 8.52 9.73
CA TYR A 291 -3.17 7.18 9.23
C TYR A 291 -4.27 6.14 9.43
N ASP A 292 -5.34 6.46 10.19
CA ASP A 292 -6.51 5.59 10.34
C ASP A 292 -7.37 5.61 9.07
N GLY A 293 -8.28 4.66 8.97
CA GLY A 293 -9.42 4.78 8.07
C GLY A 293 -9.53 3.76 6.96
N TYR A 294 -8.57 2.84 6.82
CA TYR A 294 -8.77 1.69 5.93
C TYR A 294 -9.79 0.73 6.51
N ARG A 295 -10.71 0.26 5.67
CA ARG A 295 -11.75 -0.70 6.08
C ARG A 295 -11.54 -2.03 5.37
N PHE A 296 -11.16 -3.07 6.13
CA PHE A 296 -11.12 -4.44 5.65
C PHE A 296 -12.29 -5.20 6.26
N GLY A 297 -13.14 -5.81 5.42
CA GLY A 297 -14.36 -6.45 5.90
C GLY A 297 -15.17 -5.55 6.84
N ASN A 298 -15.17 -5.88 8.12
CA ASN A 298 -15.87 -5.13 9.16
C ASN A 298 -14.95 -4.38 10.13
N VAL A 299 -13.63 -4.40 9.91
CA VAL A 299 -12.62 -3.84 10.81
C VAL A 299 -11.94 -2.63 10.18
N ASP A 300 -11.80 -1.56 10.95
CA ASP A 300 -10.97 -0.42 10.59
C ASP A 300 -9.52 -0.73 10.97
N VAL A 301 -8.60 -0.52 10.04
CA VAL A 301 -7.18 -0.83 10.21
C VAL A 301 -6.29 0.33 9.74
N TYR A 302 -5.12 0.41 10.34
CA TYR A 302 -4.05 1.33 9.97
C TYR A 302 -3.02 0.63 9.08
N CYS A 303 -2.34 1.39 8.24
CA CYS A 303 -1.18 0.89 7.52
C CYS A 303 0.01 0.75 8.50
N PRO A 304 0.56 -0.45 8.71
CA PRO A 304 1.66 -0.67 9.66
C PRO A 304 2.89 0.20 9.41
N TRP A 305 3.22 0.39 8.14
CA TRP A 305 4.38 1.17 7.73
C TRP A 305 4.34 2.61 8.23
N ASP A 306 3.18 3.25 8.13
CA ASP A 306 3.03 4.66 8.49
C ASP A 306 3.15 4.83 10.01
N ILE A 307 2.50 3.94 10.76
CA ILE A 307 2.52 3.97 12.22
C ILE A 307 3.94 3.73 12.76
N ILE A 308 4.60 2.68 12.25
CA ILE A 308 5.95 2.31 12.70
C ILE A 308 6.94 3.46 12.42
N ASN A 309 6.91 4.05 11.21
CA ASN A 309 7.84 5.11 10.86
C ASN A 309 7.58 6.40 11.67
N TYR A 310 6.31 6.79 11.87
CA TYR A 310 6.00 7.98 12.66
C TYR A 310 6.39 7.81 14.12
N CYS A 311 6.11 6.65 14.72
CA CYS A 311 6.52 6.35 16.09
C CYS A 311 8.05 6.36 16.25
N ASP A 312 8.78 5.80 15.29
CA ASP A 312 10.25 5.77 15.31
C ASP A 312 10.85 7.18 15.25
N GLU A 313 10.39 7.99 14.30
CA GLU A 313 10.82 9.38 14.19
C GLU A 313 10.52 10.19 15.45
N HIS A 314 9.36 9.97 16.08
CA HIS A 314 9.00 10.66 17.30
C HIS A 314 9.78 10.18 18.54
N LEU A 315 10.34 8.96 18.51
CA LEU A 315 11.29 8.50 19.54
C LEU A 315 12.60 9.29 19.49
N ASP A 316 13.06 9.62 18.27
CA ASP A 316 14.29 10.37 18.06
C ASP A 316 14.07 11.88 18.23
N ASP A 317 12.94 12.41 17.75
CA ASP A 317 12.57 13.81 17.83
C ASP A 317 11.12 13.98 18.33
N PRO A 318 10.89 14.29 19.61
CA PRO A 318 9.54 14.51 20.15
C PRO A 318 8.76 15.65 19.50
N SER A 319 9.39 16.48 18.68
CA SER A 319 8.73 17.53 17.88
C SER A 319 8.40 17.11 16.45
N ALA A 320 8.70 15.84 16.07
CA ALA A 320 8.45 15.31 14.74
C ALA A 320 6.96 15.44 14.37
N LYS A 321 6.72 15.98 13.17
CA LYS A 321 5.36 16.11 12.62
C LYS A 321 5.03 14.93 11.72
N PRO A 322 3.78 14.48 11.69
CA PRO A 322 3.35 13.43 10.77
C PRO A 322 3.55 13.88 9.33
N ARG A 323 3.91 12.93 8.46
CA ARG A 323 4.16 13.17 7.03
C ARG A 323 3.70 12.00 6.17
N ASN A 324 3.83 12.14 4.85
CA ASN A 324 3.43 11.12 3.88
C ASN A 324 4.50 10.03 3.77
N TYR A 325 4.44 8.97 4.58
CA TYR A 325 5.36 7.83 4.50
C TYR A 325 5.05 6.88 3.34
N TRP A 326 3.79 6.84 2.93
CA TRP A 326 3.32 5.96 1.86
C TRP A 326 3.71 6.47 0.46
N SER A 327 3.92 7.77 0.26
CA SER A 327 4.17 8.42 -1.03
C SER A 327 5.45 7.97 -1.75
N ASN A 328 6.48 7.53 -1.03
CA ASN A 328 7.77 7.12 -1.59
C ASN A 328 7.79 5.67 -2.10
N THR A 329 6.63 5.07 -2.35
CA THR A 329 6.50 3.69 -2.80
C THR A 329 6.21 3.63 -4.30
N SER A 330 6.81 2.67 -4.98
CA SER A 330 6.52 2.38 -6.39
C SER A 330 5.02 2.08 -6.56
N GLY A 331 4.28 2.92 -7.28
CA GLY A 331 2.84 2.77 -7.51
C GLY A 331 2.09 4.09 -7.66
N ASN A 332 2.76 5.23 -7.52
CA ASN A 332 2.18 6.55 -7.77
C ASN A 332 1.75 6.74 -9.25
N ASP A 333 2.21 5.89 -10.15
CA ASP A 333 1.84 5.90 -11.57
C ASP A 333 0.31 5.72 -11.75
N ILE A 334 -0.34 4.91 -10.91
CA ILE A 334 -1.79 4.69 -10.93
C ILE A 334 -2.54 6.01 -10.70
N ILE A 335 -2.15 6.78 -9.67
CA ILE A 335 -2.76 8.10 -9.43
C ILE A 335 -2.45 9.07 -10.55
N GLN A 336 -1.23 9.06 -11.07
CA GLN A 336 -0.85 9.96 -12.14
C GLN A 336 -1.67 9.67 -13.41
N HIS A 337 -1.83 8.41 -13.81
CA HIS A 337 -2.70 8.01 -14.92
C HIS A 337 -4.15 8.40 -14.65
N PHE A 338 -4.68 8.09 -13.48
CA PHE A 338 -6.03 8.44 -13.08
C PHE A 338 -6.32 9.93 -13.17
N ILE A 339 -5.45 10.76 -12.61
CA ILE A 339 -5.62 12.22 -12.66
C ILE A 339 -5.53 12.71 -14.10
N THR A 340 -4.60 12.19 -14.91
CA THR A 340 -4.45 12.56 -16.33
C THR A 340 -5.72 12.21 -17.13
N ASP A 341 -6.29 11.03 -16.92
CA ASP A 341 -7.49 10.56 -17.61
C ASP A 341 -8.74 11.35 -17.21
N ILE A 342 -8.89 11.67 -15.95
CA ILE A 342 -9.99 12.52 -15.46
C ILE A 342 -9.95 13.90 -16.13
N TYR A 343 -8.77 14.50 -16.21
CA TYR A 343 -8.66 15.86 -16.75
C TYR A 343 -8.69 15.91 -18.27
N SER A 344 -8.47 14.79 -18.96
CA SER A 344 -8.51 14.72 -20.41
C SER A 344 -9.91 14.53 -21.02
N GLY A 345 -10.98 14.29 -20.21
CA GLY A 345 -12.25 14.10 -20.90
C GLY A 345 -13.54 13.74 -20.18
N LYS A 346 -13.65 13.72 -18.82
CA LYS A 346 -14.95 13.39 -18.21
C LYS A 346 -15.26 14.28 -17.00
N ASP A 347 -16.14 15.27 -17.19
CA ASP A 347 -16.58 16.21 -16.14
C ASP A 347 -17.16 15.52 -14.89
N THR A 348 -17.85 14.37 -15.05
CA THR A 348 -18.41 13.61 -13.93
C THR A 348 -17.35 13.02 -13.00
N ALA A 349 -16.28 12.45 -13.53
CA ALA A 349 -15.21 11.86 -12.73
C ALA A 349 -14.40 12.92 -11.97
N LYS A 350 -14.30 14.12 -12.54
CA LYS A 350 -13.68 15.29 -11.92
C LYS A 350 -14.47 15.75 -10.70
N ALA A 351 -15.80 15.90 -10.83
CA ALA A 351 -16.68 16.23 -9.71
C ALA A 351 -16.63 15.17 -8.59
N GLU A 352 -16.52 13.88 -8.94
CA GLU A 352 -16.37 12.80 -7.98
C GLU A 352 -15.04 12.84 -7.24
N LEU A 353 -13.93 13.14 -7.94
CA LEU A 353 -12.62 13.34 -7.32
C LEU A 353 -12.63 14.54 -6.37
N GLU A 354 -13.25 15.64 -6.75
CA GLU A 354 -13.42 16.83 -5.91
C GLU A 354 -14.20 16.48 -4.62
N ARG A 355 -15.31 15.75 -4.73
CA ARG A 355 -16.07 15.26 -3.58
C ARG A 355 -15.22 14.41 -2.65
N LEU A 356 -14.44 13.48 -3.17
CA LEU A 356 -13.54 12.63 -2.39
C LEU A 356 -12.47 13.44 -1.65
N VAL A 357 -11.80 14.38 -2.32
CA VAL A 357 -10.79 15.25 -1.71
C VAL A 357 -11.42 16.11 -0.60
N ASN A 358 -12.67 16.50 -0.78
CA ASN A 358 -13.45 17.23 0.22
C ASN A 358 -13.96 16.36 1.39
N GLY A 359 -13.65 15.07 1.41
CA GLY A 359 -14.02 14.14 2.46
C GLY A 359 -15.42 13.56 2.35
N GLU A 360 -16.09 13.76 1.20
CA GLU A 360 -17.37 13.12 0.89
C GLU A 360 -17.16 11.71 0.33
N SER A 361 -18.24 10.94 0.31
CA SER A 361 -18.24 9.62 -0.32
C SER A 361 -18.81 9.69 -1.74
N ILE A 362 -18.32 8.79 -2.59
CA ILE A 362 -18.93 8.47 -3.89
C ILE A 362 -19.42 7.02 -3.87
N GLN A 363 -20.52 6.74 -4.58
CA GLN A 363 -21.02 5.38 -4.68
C GLN A 363 -20.58 4.78 -6.01
N LYS A 364 -19.86 3.64 -5.95
CA LYS A 364 -19.33 2.94 -7.13
C LYS A 364 -19.57 1.44 -7.04
N GLU A 365 -19.82 0.86 -8.19
CA GLU A 365 -19.72 -0.58 -8.37
C GLU A 365 -18.24 -0.95 -8.49
N ILE A 366 -17.78 -1.95 -7.73
CA ILE A 366 -16.40 -2.38 -7.70
C ILE A 366 -16.25 -3.72 -8.39
N SER A 367 -15.44 -3.72 -9.44
CA SER A 367 -14.96 -4.94 -10.07
C SER A 367 -13.72 -5.44 -9.34
N GLU A 368 -13.87 -6.55 -8.60
CA GLU A 368 -12.73 -7.19 -7.93
C GLU A 368 -11.85 -8.00 -8.89
N GLU A 369 -12.33 -8.25 -10.11
CA GLU A 369 -11.69 -9.10 -11.11
C GLU A 369 -11.34 -8.26 -12.34
N LEU A 370 -10.15 -7.64 -12.33
CA LEU A 370 -9.62 -6.87 -13.46
C LEU A 370 -8.28 -7.43 -13.91
N THR A 371 -8.06 -7.52 -15.21
CA THR A 371 -6.73 -7.76 -15.77
C THR A 371 -5.91 -6.47 -15.75
N TYR A 372 -4.58 -6.57 -15.77
CA TYR A 372 -3.73 -5.38 -15.87
C TYR A 372 -3.97 -4.57 -17.14
N LYS A 373 -4.40 -5.21 -18.24
CA LYS A 373 -4.81 -4.52 -19.48
C LYS A 373 -6.08 -3.69 -19.30
N GLU A 374 -6.98 -4.10 -18.42
CA GLU A 374 -8.27 -3.44 -18.21
C GLU A 374 -8.22 -2.30 -17.20
N LEU A 375 -7.18 -2.23 -16.35
CA LEU A 375 -7.10 -1.28 -15.24
C LEU A 375 -7.37 0.18 -15.67
N TYR A 376 -6.95 0.54 -16.88
CA TYR A 376 -7.04 1.92 -17.40
C TYR A 376 -8.00 2.06 -18.58
N THR A 377 -8.80 1.03 -18.93
CA THR A 377 -9.66 1.07 -20.10
C THR A 377 -10.97 1.83 -19.86
N SER A 378 -11.40 1.96 -18.61
CA SER A 378 -12.58 2.74 -18.25
C SER A 378 -12.38 3.44 -16.91
N ILE A 379 -13.16 4.50 -16.66
CA ILE A 379 -13.12 5.22 -15.40
C ILE A 379 -13.62 4.36 -14.22
N GLU A 380 -14.57 3.45 -14.48
CA GLU A 380 -15.09 2.51 -13.50
C GLU A 380 -14.00 1.52 -13.02
N ASN A 381 -13.16 1.05 -13.95
CA ASN A 381 -12.03 0.19 -13.64
C ASN A 381 -10.96 0.94 -12.84
N ILE A 382 -10.76 2.22 -13.13
CA ILE A 382 -9.82 3.06 -12.37
C ILE A 382 -10.30 3.22 -10.92
N TRP A 383 -11.60 3.48 -10.67
CA TRP A 383 -12.16 3.51 -9.31
C TRP A 383 -11.95 2.19 -8.56
N SER A 384 -12.19 1.06 -9.23
CA SER A 384 -11.94 -0.27 -8.68
C SER A 384 -10.46 -0.48 -8.34
N THR A 385 -9.57 -0.03 -9.22
CA THR A 385 -8.11 -0.11 -9.02
C THR A 385 -7.66 0.73 -7.83
N LEU A 386 -8.13 1.96 -7.70
CA LEU A 386 -7.82 2.84 -6.57
C LEU A 386 -8.30 2.24 -5.24
N PHE A 387 -9.47 1.60 -5.24
CA PHE A 387 -9.98 0.90 -4.07
C PHE A 387 -9.11 -0.30 -3.69
N MET A 388 -8.79 -1.18 -4.63
CA MET A 388 -8.01 -2.39 -4.37
C MET A 388 -6.56 -2.08 -3.97
N THR A 389 -6.00 -1.00 -4.49
CA THR A 389 -4.61 -0.58 -4.17
C THR A 389 -4.49 0.28 -2.92
N GLY A 390 -5.61 0.69 -2.30
CA GLY A 390 -5.64 1.39 -1.02
C GLY A 390 -5.63 2.92 -1.11
N TYR A 391 -5.82 3.50 -2.30
CA TYR A 391 -6.05 4.95 -2.41
C TYR A 391 -7.47 5.34 -2.02
N LEU A 392 -8.40 4.40 -2.12
CA LEU A 392 -9.77 4.52 -1.62
C LEU A 392 -10.08 3.37 -0.67
N THR A 393 -11.06 3.58 0.18
CA THR A 393 -11.60 2.56 1.08
C THR A 393 -13.11 2.65 1.11
N GLN A 394 -13.77 1.61 1.67
CA GLN A 394 -15.22 1.57 1.81
C GLN A 394 -15.68 2.19 3.13
N ARG A 395 -16.87 2.79 3.13
CA ARG A 395 -17.58 3.23 4.33
C ARG A 395 -19.02 2.75 4.30
N GLY A 396 -19.48 2.15 5.40
CA GLY A 396 -20.81 1.58 5.52
C GLY A 396 -20.96 0.21 4.83
N ALA A 397 -22.20 -0.28 4.75
CA ALA A 397 -22.51 -1.55 4.11
C ALA A 397 -22.55 -1.38 2.58
N ALA A 398 -22.09 -2.40 1.86
CA ALA A 398 -22.28 -2.48 0.42
C ALA A 398 -23.70 -2.91 0.09
N GLU A 399 -24.30 -2.32 -0.93
CA GLU A 399 -25.58 -2.70 -1.50
C GLU A 399 -25.39 -3.09 -2.96
N ASP A 400 -25.77 -4.30 -3.35
CA ASP A 400 -25.71 -4.78 -4.75
C ASP A 400 -24.33 -4.54 -5.43
N ASN A 401 -23.22 -4.89 -4.79
CA ASN A 401 -21.83 -4.62 -5.22
C ASN A 401 -21.48 -3.13 -5.37
N ARG A 402 -22.30 -2.24 -4.85
CA ARG A 402 -21.99 -0.80 -4.78
C ARG A 402 -21.45 -0.44 -3.41
N TYR A 403 -20.31 0.18 -3.42
CA TYR A 403 -19.59 0.60 -2.23
C TYR A 403 -19.58 2.12 -2.14
N ASN A 404 -19.77 2.65 -0.93
CA ASN A 404 -19.52 4.05 -0.64
C ASN A 404 -18.01 4.20 -0.43
N LEU A 405 -17.33 4.76 -1.42
CA LEU A 405 -15.88 4.96 -1.41
C LEU A 405 -15.53 6.31 -0.82
N VAL A 406 -14.46 6.34 -0.02
CA VAL A 406 -13.86 7.54 0.55
C VAL A 406 -12.33 7.46 0.46
N ILE A 407 -11.66 8.60 0.55
CA ILE A 407 -10.22 8.64 0.83
C ILE A 407 -10.02 8.20 2.28
N PRO A 408 -9.15 7.18 2.57
CA PRO A 408 -9.07 6.60 3.90
C PRO A 408 -8.67 7.60 4.98
N ASN A 409 -7.66 8.43 4.73
CA ASN A 409 -7.04 9.27 5.75
C ASN A 409 -6.41 10.54 5.18
N ARG A 410 -5.81 11.33 6.06
CA ARG A 410 -5.18 12.61 5.70
C ARG A 410 -3.94 12.43 4.84
N GLU A 411 -3.14 11.39 5.08
CA GLU A 411 -1.95 11.11 4.27
C GLU A 411 -2.30 10.88 2.80
N ILE A 412 -3.25 9.99 2.52
CA ILE A 412 -3.68 9.68 1.14
C ILE A 412 -4.34 10.90 0.48
N ARG A 413 -5.08 11.69 1.26
CA ARG A 413 -5.65 12.97 0.77
C ARG A 413 -4.55 13.93 0.33
N ASN A 414 -3.51 14.07 1.14
CA ASN A 414 -2.37 14.92 0.79
C ASN A 414 -1.66 14.42 -0.48
N ILE A 415 -1.43 13.11 -0.60
CA ILE A 415 -0.83 12.52 -1.80
C ILE A 415 -1.67 12.81 -3.05
N MET A 416 -2.98 12.60 -3.00
CA MET A 416 -3.88 12.91 -4.12
C MET A 416 -3.85 14.39 -4.46
N THR A 417 -3.92 15.27 -3.47
CA THR A 417 -3.86 16.72 -3.66
C THR A 417 -2.53 17.16 -4.29
N GLU A 418 -1.41 16.61 -3.85
CA GLU A 418 -0.09 16.89 -4.44
C GLU A 418 -0.01 16.49 -5.91
N HIS A 419 -0.58 15.34 -6.29
CA HIS A 419 -0.63 14.92 -7.69
C HIS A 419 -1.54 15.82 -8.55
N ILE A 420 -2.71 16.19 -8.03
CA ILE A 420 -3.60 17.19 -8.67
C ILE A 420 -2.83 18.49 -8.89
N MET A 421 -2.13 18.97 -7.85
CA MET A 421 -1.35 20.21 -7.94
C MET A 421 -0.18 20.12 -8.93
N LYS A 422 0.52 18.98 -9.02
CA LYS A 422 1.58 18.78 -10.03
C LYS A 422 1.04 18.88 -11.43
N MET A 423 -0.14 18.32 -11.68
CA MET A 423 -0.77 18.39 -12.98
C MET A 423 -1.23 19.81 -13.31
N PHE A 424 -1.89 20.51 -12.39
CA PHE A 424 -2.22 21.93 -12.55
C PHE A 424 -0.98 22.76 -12.88
N LYS A 425 0.13 22.52 -12.19
CA LYS A 425 1.42 23.15 -12.49
C LYS A 425 1.86 22.89 -13.92
N SER A 426 1.75 21.66 -14.41
CA SER A 426 2.08 21.31 -15.79
C SER A 426 1.20 22.04 -16.80
N ASP A 427 -0.10 22.16 -16.54
CA ASP A 427 -1.02 22.83 -17.46
C ASP A 427 -0.86 24.36 -17.43
N VAL A 428 -0.63 24.94 -16.26
CA VAL A 428 -0.29 26.36 -16.12
C VAL A 428 1.00 26.70 -16.88
N SER A 429 2.00 25.81 -16.84
CA SER A 429 3.27 26.03 -17.57
C SER A 429 3.10 26.01 -19.10
N LYS A 430 2.04 25.40 -19.62
CA LYS A 430 1.69 25.41 -21.06
C LYS A 430 1.02 26.71 -21.51
N ASP A 431 0.35 27.43 -20.60
CA ASP A 431 -0.34 28.72 -20.87
C ASP A 431 0.39 29.89 -20.19
N GLY A 432 1.70 30.01 -20.46
CA GLY A 432 2.56 31.02 -19.86
C GLY A 432 2.09 32.46 -20.04
N ALA A 433 1.43 32.76 -21.14
CA ALA A 433 0.90 34.12 -21.43
C ALA A 433 -0.24 34.50 -20.46
N MET A 434 -1.11 33.57 -20.11
CA MET A 434 -2.22 33.81 -19.18
C MET A 434 -1.72 33.98 -17.75
N VAL A 435 -0.76 33.14 -17.33
CA VAL A 435 -0.10 33.24 -16.02
C VAL A 435 0.64 34.56 -15.87
N ASP A 436 1.38 34.98 -16.90
CA ASP A 436 2.06 36.26 -16.91
C ASP A 436 1.09 37.44 -16.81
N SER A 437 -0.03 37.39 -17.52
CA SER A 437 -1.08 38.41 -17.48
C SER A 437 -1.72 38.49 -16.08
N PHE A 438 -2.00 37.34 -15.46
CA PHE A 438 -2.54 37.25 -14.11
C PHE A 438 -1.57 37.82 -13.06
N CYS A 439 -0.31 37.41 -13.11
CA CYS A 439 0.73 37.90 -12.18
C CYS A 439 0.99 39.41 -12.38
N ASN A 440 1.01 39.91 -13.61
CA ASN A 440 1.17 41.32 -13.90
C ASN A 440 -0.03 42.14 -13.37
N ALA A 441 -1.25 41.65 -13.57
CA ALA A 441 -2.45 42.30 -13.01
C ALA A 441 -2.43 42.36 -11.48
N LEU A 442 -1.90 41.31 -10.82
CA LEU A 442 -1.73 41.25 -9.38
C LEU A 442 -0.69 42.27 -8.88
N SER A 443 0.47 42.36 -9.52
CA SER A 443 1.52 43.34 -9.19
C SER A 443 1.11 44.78 -9.50
N ASP A 444 0.26 44.97 -10.51
CA ASP A 444 -0.27 46.28 -10.89
C ASP A 444 -1.45 46.74 -10.01
N GLY A 445 -1.95 45.89 -9.11
CA GLY A 445 -3.10 46.19 -8.24
C GLY A 445 -4.42 46.33 -9.04
N LYS A 446 -4.64 45.52 -10.06
CA LYS A 446 -5.83 45.51 -10.94
C LYS A 446 -6.79 44.37 -10.58
N PRO A 447 -7.61 44.47 -9.52
CA PRO A 447 -8.42 43.36 -9.02
C PRO A 447 -9.45 42.87 -10.02
N GLU A 448 -10.05 43.72 -10.84
CA GLU A 448 -11.03 43.36 -11.86
C GLU A 448 -10.42 42.44 -12.96
N VAL A 449 -9.16 42.70 -13.33
CA VAL A 449 -8.43 41.88 -14.30
C VAL A 449 -8.03 40.56 -13.68
N VAL A 450 -7.59 40.57 -12.41
CA VAL A 450 -7.29 39.36 -11.62
C VAL A 450 -8.52 38.47 -11.54
N GLU A 451 -9.68 39.01 -11.18
CA GLU A 451 -10.96 38.30 -11.11
C GLU A 451 -11.33 37.65 -12.45
N THR A 452 -11.26 38.45 -13.53
CA THR A 452 -11.61 37.96 -14.87
C THR A 452 -10.72 36.81 -15.31
N LEU A 453 -9.39 36.98 -15.19
CA LEU A 453 -8.41 35.96 -15.61
C LEU A 453 -8.49 34.70 -14.73
N PHE A 454 -8.66 34.87 -13.41
CA PHE A 454 -8.82 33.73 -12.52
C PHE A 454 -10.12 32.97 -12.78
N THR A 455 -11.23 33.70 -13.01
CA THR A 455 -12.52 33.10 -13.36
C THR A 455 -12.48 32.35 -14.69
N GLU A 456 -11.82 32.92 -15.71
CA GLU A 456 -11.63 32.25 -17.00
C GLU A 456 -10.75 30.98 -16.86
N TYR A 457 -9.69 31.08 -16.08
CA TYR A 457 -8.83 29.95 -15.78
C TYR A 457 -9.61 28.85 -15.05
N MET A 458 -10.38 29.21 -14.03
CA MET A 458 -11.23 28.26 -13.30
C MET A 458 -12.29 27.61 -14.19
N LYS A 459 -12.94 28.37 -15.08
CA LYS A 459 -13.92 27.83 -16.04
C LYS A 459 -13.31 26.87 -17.05
N LYS A 460 -12.06 27.08 -17.45
CA LYS A 460 -11.34 26.19 -18.38
C LYS A 460 -10.86 24.91 -17.69
N THR A 461 -10.51 25.01 -16.42
CA THR A 461 -9.83 23.95 -15.68
C THR A 461 -10.73 23.19 -14.72
N ILE A 462 -11.80 23.82 -14.23
CA ILE A 462 -12.69 23.26 -13.20
C ILE A 462 -14.15 23.50 -13.59
N SER A 463 -14.98 22.45 -13.54
CA SER A 463 -16.43 22.58 -13.75
C SER A 463 -17.07 23.22 -12.50
N VAL A 464 -17.60 24.42 -12.65
CA VAL A 464 -18.11 25.27 -11.55
C VAL A 464 -19.49 24.80 -11.01
N ARG A 465 -19.95 23.59 -11.26
CA ARG A 465 -21.36 23.21 -11.00
C ARG A 465 -21.67 22.61 -9.62
N ASP A 466 -20.71 22.39 -8.72
CA ASP A 466 -21.02 21.71 -7.44
C ASP A 466 -20.57 22.47 -6.21
N THR A 467 -21.56 23.17 -5.62
CA THR A 467 -21.43 24.08 -4.48
C THR A 467 -21.98 23.53 -3.16
N PHE A 468 -21.74 22.25 -2.80
CA PHE A 468 -22.21 21.72 -1.52
C PHE A 468 -21.09 21.15 -0.65
N VAL A 469 -20.05 21.94 -0.32
CA VAL A 469 -18.92 21.46 0.50
C VAL A 469 -18.64 22.42 1.65
N ARG A 470 -18.16 21.89 2.80
CA ARG A 470 -17.83 22.68 3.99
C ARG A 470 -16.75 23.74 3.69
N LYS A 471 -17.01 24.96 4.13
CA LYS A 471 -16.24 26.18 3.92
C LYS A 471 -14.71 26.05 4.00
N PRO A 472 -14.08 25.43 5.04
CA PRO A 472 -12.63 25.37 5.19
C PRO A 472 -11.92 24.53 4.11
N ILE A 473 -12.63 23.58 3.50
CA ILE A 473 -12.04 22.66 2.52
C ILE A 473 -11.98 23.31 1.14
N LYS A 474 -12.98 24.15 0.82
CA LYS A 474 -12.96 24.96 -0.40
C LYS A 474 -11.85 26.00 -0.37
N GLU A 475 -11.63 26.64 0.76
CA GLU A 475 -10.54 27.60 0.96
C GLU A 475 -9.18 26.95 0.70
N ASN A 476 -8.91 25.76 1.24
CA ASN A 476 -7.67 25.02 0.99
C ASN A 476 -7.46 24.62 -0.47
N PHE A 477 -8.53 24.30 -1.18
CA PHE A 477 -8.48 23.96 -2.60
C PHE A 477 -8.08 25.18 -3.46
N TYR A 478 -8.76 26.31 -3.28
CA TYR A 478 -8.43 27.56 -3.98
C TYR A 478 -7.06 28.10 -3.59
N HIS A 479 -6.67 27.97 -2.34
CA HIS A 479 -5.33 28.28 -1.85
C HIS A 479 -4.26 27.50 -2.64
N GLY A 480 -4.44 26.19 -2.78
CA GLY A 480 -3.52 25.35 -3.54
C GLY A 480 -3.39 25.77 -5.01
N ILE A 481 -4.51 26.09 -5.69
CA ILE A 481 -4.51 26.54 -7.07
C ILE A 481 -3.76 27.86 -7.22
N LEU A 482 -4.09 28.87 -6.41
CA LEU A 482 -3.43 30.16 -6.43
C LEU A 482 -1.94 30.05 -6.15
N LEU A 483 -1.55 29.28 -5.15
CA LEU A 483 -0.16 29.01 -4.82
C LEU A 483 0.56 28.36 -6.01
N GLY A 484 -0.09 27.40 -6.69
CA GLY A 484 0.41 26.78 -7.92
C GLY A 484 0.69 27.79 -9.03
N ILE A 485 -0.26 28.66 -9.34
CA ILE A 485 -0.12 29.70 -10.36
C ILE A 485 1.02 30.68 -10.02
N LEU A 486 1.04 31.17 -8.78
CA LEU A 486 1.96 32.21 -8.33
C LEU A 486 3.42 31.73 -8.25
N CYS A 487 3.66 30.48 -7.90
CA CYS A 487 5.01 29.90 -7.83
C CYS A 487 5.72 29.79 -9.20
N PHE A 488 4.99 29.94 -10.31
CA PHE A 488 5.58 29.92 -11.67
C PHE A 488 6.19 31.23 -12.13
N LYS A 489 5.83 32.34 -11.47
CA LYS A 489 6.38 33.64 -11.86
C LYS A 489 7.84 33.76 -11.39
N GLY A 490 8.75 33.76 -12.34
CA GLY A 490 10.18 33.98 -12.05
C GLY A 490 10.43 35.30 -11.33
N GLY A 491 11.26 35.29 -10.31
CA GLY A 491 11.59 36.48 -9.51
C GLY A 491 10.60 36.80 -8.38
N TRP A 492 9.56 35.97 -8.19
CA TRP A 492 8.65 36.07 -7.05
C TRP A 492 9.00 35.06 -5.98
N ILE A 493 9.03 35.50 -4.71
CA ILE A 493 9.18 34.63 -3.55
C ILE A 493 7.79 34.42 -2.97
N VAL A 494 7.22 33.24 -3.18
CA VAL A 494 5.86 32.89 -2.75
C VAL A 494 5.95 31.95 -1.55
N LYS A 495 5.27 32.28 -0.46
CA LYS A 495 5.24 31.50 0.78
C LYS A 495 3.80 31.26 1.21
N SER A 496 3.51 30.03 1.60
CA SER A 496 2.20 29.60 2.09
C SER A 496 2.18 29.53 3.61
N ASN A 497 1.05 29.85 4.25
CA ASN A 497 0.78 29.70 5.70
C ASN A 497 1.90 30.26 6.60
N LYS A 498 2.35 31.48 6.34
CA LYS A 498 3.41 32.10 7.12
C LYS A 498 2.87 33.02 8.20
N GLU A 499 3.53 33.01 9.35
CA GLU A 499 3.30 34.02 10.39
C GLU A 499 3.52 35.43 9.80
N ALA A 500 2.50 36.26 9.88
CA ALA A 500 2.50 37.67 9.49
C ALA A 500 1.92 38.50 10.61
N GLY A 501 2.78 39.11 11.43
CA GLY A 501 2.37 39.86 12.61
C GLY A 501 1.73 38.96 13.69
N ASN A 502 0.51 39.27 14.11
CA ASN A 502 -0.25 38.50 15.12
C ASN A 502 -1.14 37.40 14.53
N GLY A 503 -0.96 37.03 13.25
CA GLY A 503 -1.76 36.01 12.55
C GLY A 503 -0.97 35.27 11.47
N PHE A 504 -1.68 34.44 10.72
CA PHE A 504 -1.13 33.69 9.58
C PHE A 504 -1.75 34.25 8.30
N SER A 505 -0.92 34.50 7.27
CA SER A 505 -1.39 34.77 5.90
C SER A 505 -1.48 33.51 5.11
N ASP A 506 -2.55 33.33 4.30
CA ASP A 506 -2.69 32.17 3.45
C ASP A 506 -1.58 32.12 2.39
N ILE A 507 -1.34 33.23 1.68
CA ILE A 507 -0.22 33.36 0.73
C ILE A 507 0.45 34.73 0.93
N LEU A 508 1.78 34.70 1.04
CA LEU A 508 2.64 35.87 1.05
C LEU A 508 3.53 35.86 -0.18
N ILE A 509 3.51 36.94 -0.96
CA ILE A 509 4.35 37.12 -2.12
C ILE A 509 5.30 38.28 -1.87
N TRP A 510 6.58 38.08 -2.18
CA TRP A 510 7.59 39.10 -2.18
C TRP A 510 8.21 39.26 -3.57
N ILE A 511 8.20 40.49 -4.09
CA ILE A 511 8.70 40.82 -5.44
C ILE A 511 9.86 41.80 -5.26
N ASP A 512 11.10 41.29 -5.23
CA ASP A 512 12.29 42.05 -4.88
C ASP A 512 12.54 43.25 -5.82
N ASN A 513 12.39 43.05 -7.13
CA ASN A 513 12.66 44.05 -8.15
C ASN A 513 11.64 45.23 -8.10
N LEU A 514 10.47 45.03 -7.49
CA LEU A 514 9.46 46.10 -7.30
C LEU A 514 9.38 46.58 -5.86
N SER A 515 10.14 45.98 -4.95
CA SER A 515 10.03 46.21 -3.50
C SER A 515 8.58 46.11 -3.01
N LEU A 516 7.83 45.16 -3.57
CA LEU A 516 6.40 44.97 -3.35
C LEU A 516 6.14 43.67 -2.59
N GLY A 517 5.36 43.75 -1.49
CA GLY A 517 4.82 42.64 -0.77
C GLY A 517 3.31 42.54 -1.01
N ILE A 518 2.81 41.36 -1.37
CA ILE A 518 1.38 41.09 -1.55
C ILE A 518 0.97 40.00 -0.56
N VAL A 519 -0.08 40.28 0.22
CA VAL A 519 -0.72 39.31 1.10
C VAL A 519 -2.05 38.91 0.48
N ILE A 520 -2.27 37.62 0.32
CA ILE A 520 -3.55 37.08 -0.16
C ILE A 520 -4.17 36.28 0.96
N GLU A 521 -5.38 36.62 1.31
CA GLU A 521 -6.26 35.87 2.20
C GLU A 521 -7.38 35.26 1.37
N ILE A 522 -7.67 33.97 1.56
CA ILE A 522 -8.65 33.23 0.77
C ILE A 522 -9.83 32.91 1.68
N LYS A 523 -10.99 33.44 1.34
CA LYS A 523 -12.25 33.16 2.02
C LYS A 523 -13.24 32.61 1.02
N TYR A 524 -13.96 31.59 1.41
CA TYR A 524 -15.08 31.09 0.66
C TYR A 524 -16.38 31.64 1.23
N ALA A 525 -17.18 32.27 0.36
CA ALA A 525 -18.50 32.78 0.71
C ALA A 525 -19.55 32.28 -0.29
N GLU A 526 -20.78 32.08 0.19
CA GLU A 526 -21.93 31.86 -0.71
C GLU A 526 -22.36 33.22 -1.31
N VAL A 527 -22.98 33.18 -2.49
CA VAL A 527 -23.30 34.37 -3.27
C VAL A 527 -24.07 35.45 -2.47
N ASP A 528 -24.91 35.03 -1.52
CA ASP A 528 -25.72 35.91 -0.70
C ASP A 528 -25.00 36.52 0.51
N SER A 529 -23.78 36.04 0.85
CA SER A 529 -22.99 36.51 2.00
C SER A 529 -21.61 37.08 1.62
N LEU A 530 -21.32 37.27 0.35
CA LEU A 530 -20.02 37.68 -0.19
C LEU A 530 -19.50 39.00 0.41
N GLU A 531 -20.39 40.02 0.57
CA GLU A 531 -20.00 41.30 1.12
C GLU A 531 -19.75 41.30 2.64
N GLU A 532 -20.41 40.41 3.38
CA GLU A 532 -20.24 40.31 4.84
C GLU A 532 -18.98 39.50 5.20
N GLU A 533 -18.62 38.53 4.40
CA GLU A 533 -17.48 37.65 4.65
C GLU A 533 -16.15 38.23 4.16
N CYS A 534 -16.19 39.20 3.25
CA CYS A 534 -15.00 39.93 2.78
C CYS A 534 -14.62 41.14 3.65
N LYS A 535 -15.43 41.48 4.66
CA LYS A 535 -15.13 42.52 5.67
C LYS A 535 -14.46 41.92 6.91
#